data_42e607740f10ac320d97b18358b674da
#
_entry.id   42e607740f10ac320d97b18358b674da
#
_cell.length_a   1.000
_cell.length_b   1.000
_cell.length_c   1.000
_cell.angle_alpha   90.00
_cell.angle_beta   90.00
_cell.angle_gamma   90.00
#
_symmetry.space_group_name_H-M   'P 1'
#
loop_
_entity.id
_entity.type
_entity.pdbx_description
1 polymer ?
#
loop_
_entity_poly.entity_id
_entity_poly.type
_entity_poly.pdbx_seq_one_letter_code
_entity_poly.pdbx_strand_id
1 'polypeptide(L)'
;SLVLSGEVVANNSSKVKIDPSKGEVKEVFVKNGDTVTQGQPLFSYVTEQQLTAQSAQYDAQSKANGITAAQNSAAIKWETYNRKLASLNSLKDKYNSSQDESLLEQIKSAEDELAQALSDAKTADNEVTTAQIEAEKAQVTAQTESDRMKYDTVTADTAGTITSMNEDLPNQSKAKKEEENFIEIMDKSKTLVKGTVSEFDREKLSVGQKVEVVDRKDPKKRWSGTVTQVGSLTAENTSNNNGGNKQQENPNQGKFPYTVELDQGGEMPLVGSHSYVNIVENAPEAGKVVVNKAYTFSKNGKTYVWKVEGK
;
A
#
# COMPACT_ATOMS: atom_id res chain seq x y z
N SER A 1 -37.64 19.72 -14.50
CA SER A 1 -36.54 19.30 -13.65
C SER A 1 -36.93 18.06 -12.88
N LEU A 2 -36.06 17.07 -12.83
CA LEU A 2 -36.27 15.83 -12.11
C LEU A 2 -35.67 15.94 -10.70
N VAL A 3 -36.44 15.54 -9.69
CA VAL A 3 -35.99 15.49 -8.29
C VAL A 3 -36.02 14.02 -7.84
N LEU A 4 -34.90 13.50 -7.42
CA LEU A 4 -34.75 12.15 -6.92
C LEU A 4 -34.44 12.16 -5.42
N SER A 5 -34.79 11.07 -4.74
CA SER A 5 -34.40 10.85 -3.34
C SER A 5 -33.14 10.03 -3.28
N GLY A 6 -32.24 10.39 -2.38
CA GLY A 6 -31.01 9.65 -2.16
C GLY A 6 -30.58 9.66 -0.69
N GLU A 7 -29.70 8.76 -0.37
CA GLU A 7 -29.06 8.64 0.93
C GLU A 7 -27.57 8.88 0.81
N VAL A 8 -27.03 9.67 1.73
CA VAL A 8 -25.60 9.96 1.79
C VAL A 8 -24.87 8.75 2.36
N VAL A 9 -23.90 8.22 1.58
CA VAL A 9 -23.08 7.07 1.97
C VAL A 9 -21.61 7.41 1.81
N ALA A 10 -20.76 6.75 2.59
CA ALA A 10 -19.32 6.81 2.36
C ALA A 10 -18.93 5.95 1.16
N ASN A 11 -17.91 6.36 0.42
CA ASN A 11 -17.48 5.64 -0.78
C ASN A 11 -16.94 4.26 -0.45
N ASN A 12 -16.08 4.18 0.56
CA ASN A 12 -15.48 2.93 1.00
C ASN A 12 -15.47 2.83 2.52
N SER A 13 -15.94 1.71 3.02
CA SER A 13 -15.67 1.24 4.36
C SER A 13 -14.66 0.10 4.27
N SER A 14 -13.46 0.29 4.77
CA SER A 14 -12.46 -0.77 4.88
C SER A 14 -12.72 -1.56 6.16
N LYS A 15 -12.89 -2.86 6.02
CA LYS A 15 -13.11 -3.79 7.13
C LYS A 15 -11.85 -4.61 7.34
N VAL A 16 -11.19 -4.38 8.46
CA VAL A 16 -9.94 -5.04 8.81
C VAL A 16 -10.25 -6.17 9.78
N LYS A 17 -9.85 -7.38 9.41
CA LYS A 17 -9.99 -8.59 10.22
C LYS A 17 -8.66 -9.00 10.81
N ILE A 18 -8.73 -9.76 11.91
CA ILE A 18 -7.58 -10.47 12.46
C ILE A 18 -7.42 -11.78 11.69
N ASP A 19 -6.19 -12.08 11.28
CA ASP A 19 -5.81 -13.38 10.73
C ASP A 19 -5.18 -14.24 11.84
N PRO A 20 -5.90 -15.18 12.44
CA PRO A 20 -5.37 -15.98 13.54
C PRO A 20 -4.21 -16.89 13.14
N SER A 21 -4.04 -17.18 11.85
CA SER A 21 -2.94 -18.01 11.35
C SER A 21 -1.58 -17.32 11.45
N LYS A 22 -1.56 -16.01 11.54
CA LYS A 22 -0.32 -15.22 11.71
C LYS A 22 0.19 -15.19 13.14
N GLY A 23 -0.66 -15.38 14.12
CA GLY A 23 -0.34 -15.33 15.53
C GLY A 23 -1.30 -14.49 16.34
N GLU A 24 -0.98 -14.27 17.59
CA GLU A 24 -1.74 -13.40 18.49
C GLU A 24 -1.47 -11.93 18.18
N VAL A 25 -2.45 -11.07 18.44
CA VAL A 25 -2.28 -9.62 18.37
C VAL A 25 -1.34 -9.18 19.50
N LYS A 26 -0.27 -8.49 19.12
CA LYS A 26 0.76 -8.01 20.06
C LYS A 26 0.44 -6.62 20.58
N GLU A 27 0.18 -5.68 19.67
CA GLU A 27 0.02 -4.27 19.97
C GLU A 27 -1.00 -3.64 19.04
N VAL A 28 -1.82 -2.76 19.57
CA VAL A 28 -2.81 -1.98 18.82
C VAL A 28 -2.41 -0.52 18.91
N PHE A 29 -2.21 0.12 17.74
CA PHE A 29 -1.66 1.46 17.63
C PHE A 29 -2.72 2.55 17.53
N VAL A 30 -3.97 2.17 17.36
CA VAL A 30 -5.09 3.08 17.10
C VAL A 30 -6.26 2.80 18.03
N LYS A 31 -7.18 3.75 18.10
CA LYS A 31 -8.42 3.63 18.86
C LYS A 31 -9.60 4.17 18.06
N ASN A 32 -10.81 3.82 18.49
CA ASN A 32 -12.03 4.31 17.86
C ASN A 32 -12.05 5.85 17.82
N GLY A 33 -12.39 6.40 16.67
CA GLY A 33 -12.42 7.84 16.42
C GLY A 33 -11.13 8.42 15.83
N ASP A 34 -10.04 7.68 15.81
CA ASP A 34 -8.78 8.15 15.22
C ASP A 34 -8.91 8.34 13.70
N THR A 35 -8.24 9.36 13.21
CA THR A 35 -8.04 9.57 11.77
C THR A 35 -6.72 8.90 11.37
N VAL A 36 -6.77 8.07 10.33
CA VAL A 36 -5.62 7.34 9.82
C VAL A 36 -5.34 7.72 8.37
N THR A 37 -4.08 7.63 7.98
CA THR A 37 -3.63 7.75 6.59
C THR A 37 -3.39 6.38 5.98
N GLN A 38 -3.38 6.30 4.66
CA GLN A 38 -3.02 5.06 3.97
C GLN A 38 -1.60 4.62 4.37
N GLY A 39 -1.43 3.35 4.71
CA GLY A 39 -0.16 2.79 5.15
C GLY A 39 0.14 2.98 6.64
N GLN A 40 -0.69 3.69 7.39
CA GLN A 40 -0.51 3.86 8.83
C GLN A 40 -0.69 2.54 9.57
N PRO A 41 0.23 2.17 10.51
CA PRO A 41 0.07 0.97 11.32
C PRO A 41 -1.19 0.97 12.17
N LEU A 42 -1.94 -0.13 12.14
CA LEU A 42 -3.14 -0.34 12.93
C LEU A 42 -2.89 -1.26 14.13
N PHE A 43 -2.30 -2.41 13.88
CA PHE A 43 -1.92 -3.37 14.92
C PHE A 43 -0.84 -4.33 14.40
N SER A 44 -0.21 -5.06 15.31
CA SER A 44 0.82 -6.04 14.98
C SER A 44 0.52 -7.40 15.61
N TYR A 45 1.10 -8.45 15.00
CA TYR A 45 1.05 -9.82 15.49
C TYR A 45 2.33 -10.21 16.22
N VAL A 46 2.23 -11.14 17.17
CA VAL A 46 3.37 -11.89 17.69
C VAL A 46 3.65 -13.03 16.72
N THR A 47 4.80 -13.01 16.05
CA THR A 47 5.24 -14.04 15.11
C THR A 47 6.64 -14.51 15.42
N GLU A 48 7.04 -15.64 14.82
CA GLU A 48 8.44 -16.13 14.91
C GLU A 48 9.39 -15.34 13.99
N GLN A 49 8.87 -14.49 13.11
CA GLN A 49 9.67 -13.75 12.13
C GLN A 49 10.73 -12.85 12.78
N GLN A 50 10.41 -12.24 13.92
CA GLN A 50 11.37 -11.43 14.67
C GLN A 50 12.57 -12.25 15.15
N LEU A 51 12.34 -13.46 15.65
CA LEU A 51 13.42 -14.37 16.04
C LEU A 51 14.25 -14.84 14.84
N THR A 52 13.59 -15.14 13.72
CA THR A 52 14.25 -15.49 12.47
C THR A 52 15.14 -14.36 11.97
N ALA A 53 14.64 -13.14 11.97
CA ALA A 53 15.40 -11.95 11.56
C ALA A 53 16.61 -11.71 12.50
N GLN A 54 16.43 -11.84 13.80
CA GLN A 54 17.50 -11.69 14.77
C GLN A 54 18.59 -12.76 14.60
N SER A 55 18.19 -14.02 14.40
CA SER A 55 19.11 -15.13 14.13
C SER A 55 19.92 -14.89 12.86
N ALA A 56 19.27 -14.45 11.79
CA ALA A 56 19.94 -14.09 10.54
C ALA A 56 20.94 -12.94 10.72
N GLN A 57 20.61 -11.97 11.56
CA GLN A 57 21.52 -10.87 11.87
C GLN A 57 22.76 -11.31 12.64
N TYR A 58 22.60 -12.21 13.61
CA TYR A 58 23.75 -12.79 14.30
C TYR A 58 24.62 -13.64 13.36
N ASP A 59 24.02 -14.40 12.46
CA ASP A 59 24.77 -15.13 11.45
C ASP A 59 25.59 -14.18 10.55
N ALA A 60 24.98 -13.07 10.11
CA ALA A 60 25.68 -12.06 9.33
C ALA A 60 26.85 -11.44 10.08
N GLN A 61 26.72 -11.16 11.38
CA GLN A 61 27.81 -10.69 12.22
C GLN A 61 28.92 -11.73 12.35
N SER A 62 28.57 -12.99 12.53
CA SER A 62 29.54 -14.09 12.60
C SER A 62 30.33 -14.23 11.31
N LYS A 63 29.65 -14.16 10.16
CA LYS A 63 30.30 -14.23 8.85
C LYS A 63 31.20 -13.01 8.61
N ALA A 64 30.80 -11.81 9.05
CA ALA A 64 31.64 -10.62 8.97
C ALA A 64 32.92 -10.76 9.81
N ASN A 65 32.83 -11.34 11.01
CA ASN A 65 34.00 -11.67 11.83
C ASN A 65 34.91 -12.68 11.12
N GLY A 66 34.35 -13.61 10.38
CA GLY A 66 35.08 -14.58 9.57
C GLY A 66 35.98 -13.91 8.52
N ILE A 67 35.58 -12.78 7.96
CA ILE A 67 36.42 -11.99 7.05
C ILE A 67 37.70 -11.54 7.76
N THR A 68 37.57 -10.96 8.94
CA THR A 68 38.71 -10.50 9.72
C THR A 68 39.67 -11.64 10.07
N ALA A 69 39.13 -12.80 10.46
CA ALA A 69 39.92 -13.99 10.76
C ALA A 69 40.70 -14.48 9.51
N ALA A 70 40.05 -14.52 8.36
CA ALA A 70 40.66 -14.91 7.09
C ALA A 70 41.73 -13.90 6.65
N GLN A 71 41.49 -12.61 6.80
CA GLN A 71 42.46 -11.55 6.54
C GLN A 71 43.70 -11.66 7.42
N ASN A 72 43.53 -11.93 8.70
CA ASN A 72 44.64 -12.13 9.65
C ASN A 72 45.45 -13.35 9.27
N SER A 73 44.79 -14.46 8.89
CA SER A 73 45.46 -15.66 8.40
C SER A 73 46.26 -15.41 7.13
N ALA A 74 45.67 -14.69 6.16
CA ALA A 74 46.35 -14.32 4.91
C ALA A 74 47.58 -13.45 5.18
N ALA A 75 47.48 -12.47 6.10
CA ALA A 75 48.61 -11.62 6.49
C ALA A 75 49.76 -12.44 7.06
N ILE A 76 49.49 -13.44 7.90
CA ILE A 76 50.52 -14.36 8.45
C ILE A 76 51.16 -15.19 7.34
N LYS A 77 50.39 -15.68 6.37
CA LYS A 77 50.93 -16.47 5.25
C LYS A 77 51.84 -15.62 4.34
N TRP A 78 51.47 -14.38 4.06
CA TRP A 78 52.30 -13.45 3.30
C TRP A 78 53.57 -13.06 4.07
N GLU A 79 53.47 -12.86 5.38
CA GLU A 79 54.65 -12.62 6.23
C GLU A 79 55.64 -13.80 6.16
N THR A 80 55.10 -15.05 6.23
CA THR A 80 55.91 -16.26 6.08
C THR A 80 56.57 -16.32 4.71
N TYR A 81 55.85 -16.00 3.64
CA TYR A 81 56.41 -15.89 2.28
C TYR A 81 57.56 -14.87 2.23
N ASN A 82 57.34 -13.67 2.79
CA ASN A 82 58.36 -12.62 2.78
C ASN A 82 59.63 -13.01 3.53
N ARG A 83 59.48 -13.71 4.67
CA ARG A 83 60.63 -14.23 5.44
C ARG A 83 61.41 -15.30 4.65
N LYS A 84 60.71 -16.21 3.98
CA LYS A 84 61.34 -17.25 3.15
C LYS A 84 62.02 -16.65 1.91
N LEU A 85 61.44 -15.61 1.32
CA LEU A 85 62.04 -14.87 0.24
C LEU A 85 63.36 -14.20 0.68
N ALA A 86 63.34 -13.53 1.85
CA ALA A 86 64.55 -12.92 2.40
C ALA A 86 65.65 -13.96 2.69
N SER A 87 65.28 -15.12 3.23
CA SER A 87 66.22 -16.23 3.48
C SER A 87 66.83 -16.77 2.19
N LEU A 88 66.02 -16.96 1.16
CA LEU A 88 66.51 -17.39 -0.18
C LEU A 88 67.46 -16.36 -0.75
N ASN A 89 67.15 -15.09 -0.72
CA ASN A 89 68.00 -14.03 -1.24
C ASN A 89 69.33 -13.98 -0.47
N SER A 90 69.31 -14.19 0.85
CA SER A 90 70.53 -14.30 1.64
C SER A 90 71.43 -15.48 1.25
N LEU A 91 70.82 -16.64 0.98
CA LEU A 91 71.59 -17.81 0.50
C LEU A 91 72.19 -17.56 -0.89
N LYS A 92 71.46 -16.93 -1.79
CA LYS A 92 71.92 -16.56 -3.11
C LYS A 92 73.11 -15.57 -3.05
N ASP A 93 73.04 -14.58 -2.18
CA ASP A 93 74.11 -13.59 -1.95
C ASP A 93 75.37 -14.27 -1.40
N LYS A 94 75.23 -15.20 -0.46
CA LYS A 94 76.36 -16.01 0.07
C LYS A 94 76.99 -16.85 -0.99
N TYR A 95 76.21 -17.50 -1.82
CA TYR A 95 76.74 -18.28 -2.97
C TYR A 95 77.46 -17.40 -3.94
N ASN A 96 76.95 -16.26 -4.32
CA ASN A 96 77.56 -15.34 -5.24
C ASN A 96 78.92 -14.83 -4.75
N SER A 97 79.07 -14.65 -3.42
CA SER A 97 80.30 -14.19 -2.75
C SER A 97 81.32 -15.29 -2.58
N SER A 98 80.89 -16.50 -2.19
CA SER A 98 81.79 -17.64 -1.81
C SER A 98 81.96 -18.68 -2.87
N GLN A 99 81.04 -18.81 -3.84
CA GLN A 99 81.03 -19.88 -4.83
C GLN A 99 81.00 -21.28 -4.17
N ASP A 100 80.50 -21.39 -2.94
CA ASP A 100 80.42 -22.65 -2.21
C ASP A 100 79.27 -23.50 -2.75
N GLU A 101 79.58 -24.60 -3.45
CA GLU A 101 78.60 -25.49 -4.08
C GLU A 101 77.66 -26.18 -3.07
N SER A 102 78.05 -26.30 -1.80
CA SER A 102 77.18 -26.86 -0.75
C SER A 102 75.94 -26.01 -0.52
N LEU A 103 75.95 -24.72 -0.89
CA LEU A 103 74.84 -23.83 -0.84
C LEU A 103 73.74 -24.09 -1.91
N LEU A 104 74.11 -24.74 -3.02
CA LEU A 104 73.20 -25.01 -4.14
C LEU A 104 72.03 -25.90 -3.74
N GLU A 105 72.24 -26.94 -2.92
CA GLU A 105 71.18 -27.78 -2.37
C GLU A 105 70.23 -26.99 -1.40
N GLN A 106 70.85 -26.14 -0.59
CA GLN A 106 70.11 -25.26 0.31
C GLN A 106 69.24 -24.25 -0.44
N ILE A 107 69.78 -23.66 -1.52
CA ILE A 107 69.09 -22.75 -2.42
C ILE A 107 67.87 -23.44 -3.06
N LYS A 108 68.07 -24.64 -3.59
CA LYS A 108 66.99 -25.43 -4.22
C LYS A 108 65.88 -25.74 -3.21
N SER A 109 66.22 -26.18 -2.01
CA SER A 109 65.27 -26.45 -0.95
C SER A 109 64.50 -25.16 -0.54
N ALA A 110 65.23 -24.04 -0.43
CA ALA A 110 64.63 -22.74 -0.14
C ALA A 110 63.68 -22.23 -1.23
N GLU A 111 64.00 -22.50 -2.51
CA GLU A 111 63.11 -22.20 -3.65
C GLU A 111 61.83 -23.01 -3.59
N ASP A 112 61.91 -24.31 -3.25
CA ASP A 112 60.72 -25.16 -3.08
C ASP A 112 59.86 -24.72 -1.91
N GLU A 113 60.48 -24.36 -0.79
CA GLU A 113 59.75 -23.80 0.38
C GLU A 113 59.08 -22.47 0.06
N LEU A 114 59.76 -21.61 -0.73
CA LEU A 114 59.19 -20.33 -1.15
C LEU A 114 57.97 -20.56 -2.06
N ALA A 115 58.07 -21.48 -3.01
CA ALA A 115 56.95 -21.81 -3.89
C ALA A 115 55.74 -22.33 -3.10
N GLN A 116 55.98 -23.15 -2.08
CA GLN A 116 54.89 -23.62 -1.17
C GLN A 116 54.32 -22.47 -0.37
N ALA A 117 55.12 -21.60 0.19
CA ALA A 117 54.68 -20.45 0.93
C ALA A 117 53.87 -19.48 0.07
N LEU A 118 54.21 -19.30 -1.19
CA LEU A 118 53.42 -18.51 -2.16
C LEU A 118 52.08 -19.14 -2.42
N SER A 119 52.03 -20.46 -2.64
CA SER A 119 50.79 -21.20 -2.85
C SER A 119 49.87 -21.06 -1.63
N ASP A 120 50.44 -21.22 -0.41
CA ASP A 120 49.69 -21.08 0.83
C ASP A 120 49.11 -19.65 1.02
N ALA A 121 49.91 -18.63 0.69
CA ALA A 121 49.47 -17.24 0.76
C ALA A 121 48.36 -16.93 -0.24
N LYS A 122 48.47 -17.42 -1.46
CA LYS A 122 47.38 -17.24 -2.48
C LYS A 122 46.12 -18.01 -2.11
N THR A 123 46.24 -19.17 -1.53
CA THR A 123 45.08 -19.93 -1.00
C THR A 123 44.39 -19.15 0.12
N ALA A 124 45.19 -18.57 1.02
CA ALA A 124 44.64 -17.73 2.09
C ALA A 124 43.91 -16.46 1.56
N ASP A 125 44.42 -15.86 0.48
CA ASP A 125 43.72 -14.74 -0.18
C ASP A 125 42.39 -15.18 -0.79
N ASN A 126 42.33 -16.38 -1.37
CA ASN A 126 41.09 -16.96 -1.88
C ASN A 126 40.08 -17.23 -0.75
N GLU A 127 40.54 -17.64 0.41
CA GLU A 127 39.68 -17.84 1.61
C GLU A 127 39.10 -16.50 2.09
N VAL A 128 39.85 -15.39 2.00
CA VAL A 128 39.32 -14.05 2.27
C VAL A 128 38.18 -13.72 1.33
N THR A 129 38.35 -13.95 0.04
CA THR A 129 37.32 -13.72 -0.97
C THR A 129 36.08 -14.56 -0.70
N THR A 130 36.24 -15.84 -0.37
CA THR A 130 35.16 -16.74 -0.02
C THR A 130 34.39 -16.24 1.24
N ALA A 131 35.14 -15.82 2.27
CA ALA A 131 34.54 -15.26 3.48
C ALA A 131 33.77 -13.98 3.21
N GLN A 132 34.24 -13.13 2.32
CA GLN A 132 33.52 -11.92 1.88
C GLN A 132 32.21 -12.25 1.20
N ILE A 133 32.21 -13.23 0.28
CA ILE A 133 31.00 -13.69 -0.42
C ILE A 133 29.99 -14.28 0.57
N GLU A 134 30.43 -15.10 1.50
CA GLU A 134 29.54 -15.69 2.52
C GLU A 134 28.94 -14.62 3.46
N ALA A 135 29.75 -13.64 3.85
CA ALA A 135 29.27 -12.53 4.67
C ALA A 135 28.23 -11.67 3.91
N GLU A 136 28.45 -11.43 2.63
CA GLU A 136 27.51 -10.70 1.78
C GLU A 136 26.18 -11.46 1.63
N LYS A 137 26.23 -12.76 1.38
CA LYS A 137 25.03 -13.61 1.35
C LYS A 137 24.26 -13.57 2.67
N ALA A 138 24.97 -13.68 3.78
CA ALA A 138 24.36 -13.62 5.11
C ALA A 138 23.74 -12.25 5.39
N GLN A 139 24.36 -11.18 4.94
CA GLN A 139 23.81 -9.83 5.07
C GLN A 139 22.53 -9.65 4.25
N VAL A 140 22.49 -10.16 3.02
CA VAL A 140 21.28 -10.15 2.18
C VAL A 140 20.16 -10.95 2.84
N THR A 141 20.47 -12.11 3.41
CA THR A 141 19.49 -12.92 4.15
C THR A 141 18.96 -12.17 5.37
N ALA A 142 19.84 -11.55 6.16
CA ALA A 142 19.44 -10.76 7.33
C ALA A 142 18.54 -9.58 6.95
N GLN A 143 18.84 -8.89 5.87
CA GLN A 143 18.01 -7.80 5.36
C GLN A 143 16.65 -8.31 4.88
N THR A 144 16.63 -9.42 4.16
CA THR A 144 15.38 -10.04 3.68
C THR A 144 14.47 -10.45 4.84
N GLU A 145 15.03 -11.09 5.86
CA GLU A 145 14.26 -11.50 7.04
C GLU A 145 13.79 -10.28 7.86
N SER A 146 14.58 -9.23 7.95
CA SER A 146 14.18 -7.97 8.56
C SER A 146 13.03 -7.31 7.79
N ASP A 147 13.09 -7.29 6.47
CA ASP A 147 12.05 -6.71 5.61
C ASP A 147 10.72 -7.48 5.72
N ARG A 148 10.78 -8.80 5.94
CA ARG A 148 9.59 -9.63 6.15
C ARG A 148 8.85 -9.29 7.45
N MET A 149 9.50 -8.65 8.41
CA MET A 149 8.85 -8.21 9.66
C MET A 149 7.73 -7.19 9.42
N LYS A 150 7.76 -6.45 8.32
CA LYS A 150 6.67 -5.53 7.95
C LYS A 150 5.32 -6.22 7.80
N TYR A 151 5.29 -7.51 7.43
CA TYR A 151 4.06 -8.29 7.28
C TYR A 151 3.44 -8.69 8.63
N ASP A 152 4.17 -8.51 9.73
CA ASP A 152 3.64 -8.69 11.08
C ASP A 152 2.77 -7.50 11.52
N THR A 153 2.86 -6.40 10.83
CA THR A 153 2.08 -5.19 11.09
C THR A 153 1.01 -5.03 10.02
N VAL A 154 -0.23 -4.89 10.46
CA VAL A 154 -1.37 -4.58 9.59
C VAL A 154 -1.49 -3.07 9.50
N THR A 155 -1.54 -2.57 8.27
CA THR A 155 -1.63 -1.14 7.97
C THR A 155 -2.97 -0.79 7.34
N ALA A 156 -3.36 0.47 7.41
CA ALA A 156 -4.57 0.96 6.77
C ALA A 156 -4.43 0.95 5.24
N ASP A 157 -5.38 0.33 4.54
CA ASP A 157 -5.44 0.31 3.05
C ASP A 157 -5.94 1.63 2.51
N THR A 158 -6.64 2.40 3.32
CA THR A 158 -7.24 3.68 2.93
C THR A 158 -7.10 4.70 4.04
N ALA A 159 -7.07 5.97 3.66
CA ALA A 159 -7.20 7.07 4.61
C ALA A 159 -8.67 7.19 5.06
N GLY A 160 -8.88 7.52 6.31
CA GLY A 160 -10.23 7.70 6.82
C GLY A 160 -10.29 7.81 8.33
N THR A 161 -11.46 7.64 8.88
CA THR A 161 -11.73 7.67 10.32
C THR A 161 -12.14 6.29 10.80
N ILE A 162 -11.59 5.85 11.91
CA ILE A 162 -11.99 4.59 12.57
C ILE A 162 -13.37 4.81 13.20
N THR A 163 -14.36 4.12 12.68
CA THR A 163 -15.77 4.24 13.11
C THR A 163 -16.20 3.12 14.03
N SER A 164 -15.51 2.01 14.01
CA SER A 164 -15.78 0.84 14.85
C SER A 164 -14.50 0.09 15.16
N MET A 165 -14.40 -0.36 16.40
CA MET A 165 -13.28 -1.16 16.88
C MET A 165 -13.78 -2.15 17.91
N ASN A 166 -13.61 -3.45 17.64
CA ASN A 166 -13.96 -4.51 18.56
C ASN A 166 -12.76 -4.83 19.46
N GLU A 167 -12.62 -4.09 20.54
CA GLU A 167 -11.44 -4.15 21.42
C GLU A 167 -11.24 -5.52 22.08
N ASP A 168 -12.31 -6.30 22.28
CA ASP A 168 -12.23 -7.63 22.89
C ASP A 168 -11.91 -8.74 21.90
N LEU A 169 -12.00 -8.50 20.60
CA LEU A 169 -11.82 -9.50 19.56
C LEU A 169 -10.47 -10.23 19.64
N PRO A 170 -9.35 -9.56 19.94
CA PRO A 170 -8.04 -10.24 20.10
C PRO A 170 -8.03 -11.36 21.13
N ASN A 171 -8.90 -11.28 22.13
CA ASN A 171 -9.02 -12.27 23.23
C ASN A 171 -10.09 -13.34 22.98
N GLN A 172 -10.77 -13.29 21.85
CA GLN A 172 -11.85 -14.20 21.49
C GLN A 172 -11.32 -15.44 20.77
N SER A 173 -12.22 -16.40 20.51
CA SER A 173 -11.90 -17.62 19.78
C SER A 173 -11.43 -17.35 18.35
N LYS A 174 -10.69 -18.32 17.79
CA LYS A 174 -10.26 -18.27 16.39
C LYS A 174 -11.43 -18.07 15.43
N ALA A 175 -12.55 -18.76 15.65
CA ALA A 175 -13.73 -18.65 14.81
C ALA A 175 -14.32 -17.23 14.82
N LYS A 176 -14.37 -16.57 15.96
CA LYS A 176 -14.84 -15.17 16.05
C LYS A 176 -13.89 -14.20 15.38
N LYS A 177 -12.58 -14.39 15.52
CA LYS A 177 -11.58 -13.58 14.85
C LYS A 177 -11.69 -13.66 13.32
N GLU A 178 -12.01 -14.82 12.78
CA GLU A 178 -12.19 -15.03 11.33
C GLU A 178 -13.51 -14.44 10.81
N GLU A 179 -14.54 -14.41 11.63
CA GLU A 179 -15.90 -13.99 11.25
C GLU A 179 -16.11 -12.47 11.44
N GLU A 180 -15.65 -11.91 12.55
CA GLU A 180 -15.94 -10.54 12.93
C GLU A 180 -14.88 -9.56 12.44
N ASN A 181 -15.29 -8.32 12.18
CA ASN A 181 -14.37 -7.24 11.86
C ASN A 181 -13.72 -6.71 13.14
N PHE A 182 -12.42 -6.49 13.10
CA PHE A 182 -11.68 -5.90 14.22
C PHE A 182 -11.74 -4.37 14.18
N ILE A 183 -11.42 -3.79 13.03
CA ILE A 183 -11.39 -2.34 12.81
C ILE A 183 -12.17 -2.02 11.55
N GLU A 184 -13.00 -1.00 11.59
CA GLU A 184 -13.66 -0.44 10.42
C GLU A 184 -13.19 1.00 10.21
N ILE A 185 -12.70 1.28 8.99
CA ILE A 185 -12.23 2.59 8.58
C ILE A 185 -13.19 3.12 7.53
N MET A 186 -13.77 4.29 7.79
CA MET A 186 -14.64 4.98 6.85
C MET A 186 -13.82 5.98 6.04
N ASP A 187 -13.72 5.77 4.75
CA ASP A 187 -13.12 6.72 3.82
C ASP A 187 -14.07 7.88 3.58
N LYS A 188 -13.70 9.06 4.08
CA LYS A 188 -14.46 10.31 3.90
C LYS A 188 -13.96 11.13 2.71
N SER A 189 -12.95 10.67 1.99
CA SER A 189 -12.38 11.42 0.85
C SER A 189 -13.39 11.58 -0.29
N LYS A 190 -14.35 10.67 -0.41
CA LYS A 190 -15.44 10.72 -1.37
C LYS A 190 -16.75 10.45 -0.67
N THR A 191 -17.63 11.40 -0.74
CA THR A 191 -19.01 11.26 -0.27
C THR A 191 -19.92 10.99 -1.44
N LEU A 192 -20.71 9.95 -1.35
CA LEU A 192 -21.65 9.54 -2.38
C LEU A 192 -23.08 9.73 -1.92
N VAL A 193 -23.96 9.96 -2.88
CA VAL A 193 -25.41 9.86 -2.70
C VAL A 193 -25.91 8.73 -3.56
N LYS A 194 -26.58 7.76 -2.96
CA LYS A 194 -27.19 6.61 -3.65
C LYS A 194 -28.68 6.64 -3.51
N GLY A 195 -29.34 6.26 -4.58
CA GLY A 195 -30.79 6.16 -4.62
C GLY A 195 -31.25 5.32 -5.80
N THR A 196 -32.54 5.36 -6.05
CA THR A 196 -33.14 4.66 -7.18
C THR A 196 -33.95 5.62 -8.04
N VAL A 197 -33.97 5.38 -9.33
CA VAL A 197 -34.75 6.12 -10.32
C VAL A 197 -35.74 5.18 -10.99
N SER A 198 -36.96 5.66 -11.29
CA SER A 198 -37.96 4.89 -11.99
C SER A 198 -37.54 4.66 -13.46
N GLU A 199 -38.10 3.64 -14.08
CA GLU A 199 -37.91 3.38 -15.51
C GLU A 199 -38.23 4.58 -16.38
N PHE A 200 -39.30 5.32 -16.07
CA PHE A 200 -39.71 6.52 -16.82
C PHE A 200 -38.72 7.67 -16.71
N ASP A 201 -38.03 7.80 -15.59
CA ASP A 201 -37.11 8.90 -15.34
C ASP A 201 -35.66 8.55 -15.63
N ARG A 202 -35.38 7.24 -15.84
CA ARG A 202 -34.02 6.76 -16.09
C ARG A 202 -33.34 7.42 -17.31
N GLU A 203 -34.13 7.66 -18.36
CA GLU A 203 -33.62 8.29 -19.60
C GLU A 203 -33.17 9.75 -19.38
N LYS A 204 -33.66 10.40 -18.31
CA LYS A 204 -33.28 11.76 -17.92
C LYS A 204 -31.97 11.80 -17.15
N LEU A 205 -31.43 10.64 -16.76
CA LEU A 205 -30.25 10.49 -15.94
C LEU A 205 -29.09 9.88 -16.77
N SER A 206 -27.96 10.58 -16.81
CA SER A 206 -26.78 10.14 -17.55
C SER A 206 -25.52 10.27 -16.71
N VAL A 207 -24.59 9.34 -16.89
CA VAL A 207 -23.25 9.42 -16.28
C VAL A 207 -22.53 10.70 -16.75
N GLY A 208 -21.92 11.40 -15.80
CA GLY A 208 -21.25 12.69 -16.08
C GLY A 208 -22.13 13.92 -15.91
N GLN A 209 -23.42 13.73 -15.68
CA GLN A 209 -24.37 14.83 -15.51
C GLN A 209 -24.16 15.52 -14.15
N LYS A 210 -24.17 16.86 -14.16
CA LYS A 210 -24.10 17.67 -12.94
C LYS A 210 -25.45 17.73 -12.24
N VAL A 211 -25.39 17.62 -10.93
CA VAL A 211 -26.58 17.64 -10.07
C VAL A 211 -26.35 18.54 -8.87
N GLU A 212 -27.46 19.02 -8.30
CA GLU A 212 -27.48 19.69 -7.02
C GLU A 212 -28.10 18.75 -5.97
N VAL A 213 -27.42 18.57 -4.85
CA VAL A 213 -27.88 17.76 -3.75
C VAL A 213 -28.30 18.68 -2.61
N VAL A 214 -29.50 18.50 -2.11
CA VAL A 214 -30.12 19.34 -1.06
C VAL A 214 -30.45 18.46 0.14
N ASP A 215 -30.05 18.90 1.32
CA ASP A 215 -30.41 18.19 2.56
C ASP A 215 -31.94 18.21 2.77
N ARG A 216 -32.51 17.05 3.09
CA ARG A 216 -33.94 16.93 3.28
C ARG A 216 -34.47 17.72 4.50
N LYS A 217 -33.67 17.78 5.57
CA LYS A 217 -34.01 18.47 6.82
C LYS A 217 -33.74 19.96 6.79
N ASP A 218 -32.65 20.36 6.12
CA ASP A 218 -32.21 21.74 5.99
C ASP A 218 -31.96 22.13 4.53
N PRO A 219 -32.95 22.66 3.81
CA PRO A 219 -32.83 23.01 2.40
C PRO A 219 -31.79 24.11 2.10
N LYS A 220 -31.24 24.75 3.12
CA LYS A 220 -30.13 25.70 2.95
C LYS A 220 -28.81 25.01 2.72
N LYS A 221 -28.69 23.75 3.15
CA LYS A 221 -27.49 22.92 2.93
C LYS A 221 -27.58 22.27 1.55
N ARG A 222 -26.68 22.69 0.66
CA ARG A 222 -26.65 22.28 -0.73
C ARG A 222 -25.22 21.94 -1.15
N TRP A 223 -25.10 20.92 -1.99
CA TRP A 223 -23.83 20.45 -2.54
C TRP A 223 -23.97 20.23 -4.03
N SER A 224 -22.87 20.41 -4.74
CA SER A 224 -22.78 20.03 -6.15
C SER A 224 -22.21 18.61 -6.26
N GLY A 225 -22.64 17.90 -7.29
CA GLY A 225 -22.15 16.53 -7.53
C GLY A 225 -22.26 16.16 -9.00
N THR A 226 -21.76 14.98 -9.30
CA THR A 226 -21.76 14.40 -10.63
C THR A 226 -22.31 12.98 -10.56
N VAL A 227 -23.19 12.63 -11.49
CA VAL A 227 -23.67 11.25 -11.62
C VAL A 227 -22.52 10.37 -12.11
N THR A 228 -22.14 9.38 -11.33
CA THR A 228 -21.03 8.47 -11.65
C THR A 228 -21.48 7.10 -12.11
N GLN A 229 -22.69 6.69 -11.73
CA GLN A 229 -23.24 5.40 -12.10
C GLN A 229 -24.75 5.46 -12.25
N VAL A 230 -25.25 4.82 -13.28
CA VAL A 230 -26.67 4.52 -13.47
C VAL A 230 -26.77 3.03 -13.78
N GLY A 231 -27.43 2.28 -12.91
CA GLY A 231 -27.57 0.83 -13.06
C GLY A 231 -28.43 0.44 -14.26
N SER A 232 -28.12 -0.69 -14.87
CA SER A 232 -28.86 -1.25 -16.00
C SER A 232 -29.86 -2.33 -15.60
N LEU A 233 -29.80 -2.82 -14.36
CA LEU A 233 -30.67 -3.87 -13.84
C LEU A 233 -31.45 -3.35 -12.64
N THR A 234 -32.70 -3.74 -12.54
CA THR A 234 -33.47 -3.62 -11.32
C THR A 234 -32.70 -4.26 -10.19
N ALA A 235 -32.57 -3.57 -9.06
CA ALA A 235 -32.11 -4.21 -7.84
C ALA A 235 -32.99 -5.41 -7.59
N GLU A 236 -32.51 -6.62 -7.84
CA GLU A 236 -33.18 -7.81 -7.39
C GLU A 236 -33.27 -7.69 -5.87
N ASN A 237 -34.49 -7.70 -5.38
CA ASN A 237 -34.77 -7.96 -4.01
C ASN A 237 -34.06 -9.27 -3.65
N THR A 238 -32.93 -9.20 -3.01
CA THR A 238 -32.50 -10.27 -2.13
C THR A 238 -33.52 -10.30 -1.01
N SER A 239 -34.64 -10.95 -1.27
CA SER A 239 -35.65 -11.24 -0.28
C SER A 239 -35.03 -12.14 0.75
N ASN A 240 -34.59 -11.56 1.83
CA ASN A 240 -34.58 -12.27 3.08
C ASN A 240 -36.04 -12.51 3.44
N ASN A 241 -36.45 -13.72 3.22
CA ASN A 241 -37.72 -14.29 3.53
C ASN A 241 -37.92 -14.20 5.06
N ASN A 242 -38.62 -13.18 5.52
CA ASN A 242 -39.30 -13.25 6.82
C ASN A 242 -40.68 -12.61 6.68
N GLY A 243 -41.68 -13.45 6.84
CA GLY A 243 -43.06 -13.16 6.53
C GLY A 243 -43.62 -11.93 7.21
N GLY A 244 -44.31 -11.14 6.42
CA GLY A 244 -45.16 -10.07 6.88
C GLY A 244 -45.62 -9.20 5.72
N ASN A 245 -46.88 -9.37 5.32
CA ASN A 245 -47.70 -8.52 4.46
C ASN A 245 -47.02 -7.91 3.22
N LYS A 246 -47.13 -8.60 2.12
CA LYS A 246 -46.90 -8.08 0.76
C LYS A 246 -47.98 -7.06 0.43
N GLN A 247 -47.68 -5.76 0.55
CA GLN A 247 -48.31 -4.83 -0.38
C GLN A 247 -47.76 -5.13 -1.75
N GLN A 248 -48.66 -5.44 -2.67
CA GLN A 248 -48.41 -5.69 -4.06
C GLN A 248 -47.77 -4.43 -4.67
N GLU A 249 -46.43 -4.36 -4.68
CA GLU A 249 -45.76 -3.41 -5.56
C GLU A 249 -46.01 -3.81 -6.99
N ASN A 250 -46.44 -2.84 -7.77
CA ASN A 250 -46.80 -3.02 -9.17
C ASN A 250 -45.59 -3.59 -9.93
N PRO A 251 -45.70 -4.83 -10.51
CA PRO A 251 -44.54 -5.51 -11.11
C PRO A 251 -43.98 -4.82 -12.36
N ASN A 252 -44.55 -3.72 -12.81
CA ASN A 252 -44.16 -2.97 -14.00
C ASN A 252 -43.32 -1.72 -13.71
N GLN A 253 -42.97 -1.42 -12.45
CA GLN A 253 -42.08 -0.29 -12.12
C GLN A 253 -40.69 -0.80 -11.77
N GLY A 254 -39.81 -0.92 -12.78
CA GLY A 254 -38.39 -1.13 -12.58
C GLY A 254 -37.79 0.06 -11.85
N LYS A 255 -37.01 -0.21 -10.79
CA LYS A 255 -36.19 0.78 -10.11
C LYS A 255 -34.73 0.54 -10.44
N PHE A 256 -34.05 1.57 -10.91
CA PHE A 256 -32.66 1.51 -11.31
C PHE A 256 -31.80 2.25 -10.29
N PRO A 257 -30.74 1.63 -9.74
CA PRO A 257 -29.86 2.30 -8.82
C PRO A 257 -29.04 3.38 -9.52
N TYR A 258 -28.81 4.50 -8.85
CA TYR A 258 -27.90 5.54 -9.32
C TYR A 258 -26.95 5.95 -8.18
N THR A 259 -25.79 6.48 -8.56
CA THR A 259 -24.79 7.00 -7.64
C THR A 259 -24.35 8.39 -8.11
N VAL A 260 -24.29 9.32 -7.16
CA VAL A 260 -23.75 10.65 -7.33
C VAL A 260 -22.51 10.81 -6.45
N GLU A 261 -21.40 11.27 -7.01
CA GLU A 261 -20.23 11.67 -6.25
C GLU A 261 -20.30 13.17 -6.00
N LEU A 262 -20.25 13.58 -4.72
CA LEU A 262 -20.25 14.97 -4.34
C LEU A 262 -18.89 15.61 -4.61
N ASP A 263 -18.90 16.86 -5.05
CA ASP A 263 -17.69 17.65 -5.22
C ASP A 263 -17.04 17.90 -3.86
N GLN A 264 -15.71 17.79 -3.80
CA GLN A 264 -14.93 18.03 -2.59
C GLN A 264 -14.89 19.50 -2.23
N GLY A 265 -15.02 19.79 -0.96
CA GLY A 265 -14.85 21.13 -0.41
C GLY A 265 -15.88 21.51 0.63
N GLY A 266 -15.43 22.18 1.68
CA GLY A 266 -16.30 22.64 2.76
C GLY A 266 -16.90 21.55 3.63
N GLU A 267 -17.97 21.88 4.32
CA GLU A 267 -18.68 20.94 5.18
C GLU A 267 -19.49 19.95 4.33
N MET A 268 -19.18 18.66 4.48
CA MET A 268 -19.88 17.59 3.76
C MET A 268 -21.11 17.12 4.52
N PRO A 269 -22.14 16.55 3.82
CA PRO A 269 -23.31 16.04 4.48
C PRO A 269 -22.97 14.83 5.39
N LEU A 270 -23.78 14.62 6.40
CA LEU A 270 -23.63 13.47 7.31
C LEU A 270 -24.00 12.18 6.60
N VAL A 271 -23.14 11.16 6.76
CA VAL A 271 -23.43 9.80 6.28
C VAL A 271 -24.69 9.27 6.95
N GLY A 272 -25.59 8.68 6.16
CA GLY A 272 -26.89 8.21 6.58
C GLY A 272 -28.01 9.25 6.48
N SER A 273 -27.70 10.51 6.19
CA SER A 273 -28.73 11.53 5.96
C SER A 273 -29.40 11.36 4.61
N HIS A 274 -30.66 11.79 4.53
CA HIS A 274 -31.44 11.76 3.31
C HIS A 274 -31.36 13.11 2.58
N SER A 275 -31.26 13.06 1.27
CA SER A 275 -31.13 14.23 0.43
C SER A 275 -32.05 14.13 -0.80
N TYR A 276 -32.35 15.29 -1.36
CA TYR A 276 -32.95 15.40 -2.69
C TYR A 276 -31.85 15.66 -3.71
N VAL A 277 -31.90 14.95 -4.84
CA VAL A 277 -30.99 15.12 -5.96
C VAL A 277 -31.75 15.79 -7.09
N ASN A 278 -31.39 17.04 -7.37
CA ASN A 278 -31.99 17.85 -8.42
C ASN A 278 -31.15 17.67 -9.70
N ILE A 279 -31.75 17.09 -10.70
CA ILE A 279 -31.12 16.95 -12.02
C ILE A 279 -31.28 18.28 -12.74
N VAL A 280 -30.18 18.93 -13.03
CA VAL A 280 -30.16 20.15 -13.86
C VAL A 280 -30.17 19.71 -15.31
N GLU A 281 -31.33 19.79 -15.96
CA GLU A 281 -31.43 19.61 -17.39
C GLU A 281 -30.68 20.76 -18.09
N ASN A 282 -29.63 20.43 -18.80
CA ASN A 282 -28.77 21.35 -19.55
C ASN A 282 -27.93 22.30 -18.68
N ALA A 283 -26.87 21.79 -18.07
CA ALA A 283 -25.74 22.66 -17.79
C ALA A 283 -25.18 23.18 -19.11
N PRO A 284 -25.06 24.51 -19.34
CA PRO A 284 -24.50 25.00 -20.57
C PRO A 284 -23.08 24.46 -20.73
N GLU A 285 -22.76 23.98 -21.95
CA GLU A 285 -21.37 23.70 -22.32
C GLU A 285 -20.53 24.95 -22.01
N ALA A 286 -19.31 24.76 -21.55
CA ALA A 286 -18.42 25.87 -21.21
C ALA A 286 -18.42 26.93 -22.35
N GLY A 287 -18.87 28.13 -22.03
CA GLY A 287 -18.98 29.23 -23.00
C GLY A 287 -20.37 29.45 -23.60
N LYS A 288 -21.40 28.69 -23.22
CA LYS A 288 -22.78 28.91 -23.62
C LYS A 288 -23.60 29.48 -22.46
N VAL A 289 -24.36 30.50 -22.71
CA VAL A 289 -25.28 31.14 -21.75
C VAL A 289 -26.69 30.63 -22.02
N VAL A 290 -27.32 30.09 -20.97
CA VAL A 290 -28.73 29.69 -21.04
C VAL A 290 -29.60 30.93 -20.79
N VAL A 291 -30.41 31.27 -21.75
CA VAL A 291 -31.33 32.42 -21.66
C VAL A 291 -32.77 31.88 -21.64
N ASN A 292 -33.57 32.37 -20.69
CA ASN A 292 -34.97 32.02 -20.63
C ASN A 292 -35.68 32.41 -21.95
N LYS A 293 -36.46 31.47 -22.50
CA LYS A 293 -37.19 31.65 -23.75
C LYS A 293 -38.03 32.91 -23.80
N ALA A 294 -38.48 33.43 -22.66
CA ALA A 294 -39.23 34.67 -22.55
C ALA A 294 -38.42 35.91 -22.95
N TYR A 295 -37.09 35.84 -22.95
CA TYR A 295 -36.19 36.93 -23.35
C TYR A 295 -35.58 36.75 -24.74
N THR A 296 -36.15 35.85 -25.52
CA THR A 296 -35.70 35.59 -26.87
C THR A 296 -36.77 36.04 -27.90
N PHE A 297 -36.36 36.49 -29.07
CA PHE A 297 -37.26 36.73 -30.18
C PHE A 297 -36.74 36.07 -31.45
N SER A 298 -37.67 35.69 -32.32
CA SER A 298 -37.34 35.00 -33.56
C SER A 298 -37.49 35.92 -34.74
N LYS A 299 -36.48 36.00 -35.61
CA LYS A 299 -36.53 36.75 -36.88
C LYS A 299 -35.84 35.91 -37.95
N ASN A 300 -36.53 35.70 -39.11
CA ASN A 300 -36.02 34.94 -40.26
C ASN A 300 -35.47 33.53 -39.89
N GLY A 301 -36.21 32.80 -39.02
CA GLY A 301 -35.81 31.43 -38.60
C GLY A 301 -34.63 31.34 -37.64
N LYS A 302 -34.12 32.50 -37.19
CA LYS A 302 -33.05 32.56 -36.17
C LYS A 302 -33.55 33.16 -34.88
N THR A 303 -33.06 32.65 -33.74
CA THR A 303 -33.40 33.13 -32.41
C THR A 303 -32.34 34.12 -31.91
N TYR A 304 -32.79 35.26 -31.41
CA TYR A 304 -31.97 36.36 -30.92
C TYR A 304 -32.27 36.66 -29.45
N VAL A 305 -31.30 37.18 -28.74
CA VAL A 305 -31.45 37.69 -27.37
C VAL A 305 -31.00 39.16 -27.33
N TRP A 306 -31.60 39.93 -26.45
CA TRP A 306 -31.13 41.29 -26.19
C TRP A 306 -29.93 41.24 -25.23
N LYS A 307 -28.81 41.83 -25.65
CA LYS A 307 -27.66 42.05 -24.81
C LYS A 307 -27.70 43.48 -24.27
N VAL A 308 -27.75 43.60 -22.94
CA VAL A 308 -27.59 44.94 -22.31
C VAL A 308 -26.09 45.11 -22.08
N GLU A 309 -25.50 46.07 -22.75
CA GLU A 309 -24.14 46.52 -22.46
C GLU A 309 -24.20 47.46 -21.27
N GLY A 310 -23.64 47.00 -20.13
CA GLY A 310 -23.47 47.85 -18.94
C GLY A 310 -22.48 48.99 -19.24
N LYS A 311 -22.83 50.20 -18.83
CA LYS A 311 -21.92 51.37 -18.81
C LYS A 311 -20.90 51.20 -17.68
#